data_d5a9784f80b66f5f0431fa0f39d6a8cb
#
_entry.id   d5a9784f80b66f5f0431fa0f39d6a8cb
#
_cell.length_a   1.000
_cell.length_b   1.000
_cell.length_c   1.000
_cell.angle_alpha   90.00
_cell.angle_beta   90.00
_cell.angle_gamma   90.00
#
_symmetry.space_group_name_H-M   'P 1'
#
loop_
_entity.id
_entity.type
_entity.pdbx_description
1 polymer ?
#
loop_
_entity_poly.entity_id
_entity_poly.type
_entity_poly.pdbx_seq_one_letter_code
_entity_poly.pdbx_strand_id
1 'polypeptide(L)'
;MAHGYREDFPLLNSLDIAYLDSAATAQRPQCVLDAEAEFYKTRNANPLRGLYPLSVAATDAYEDAREAVRAFLNAGSTREIIFTRNTTEGLNLVAYSYGLSHVKAGDEILVSIMEHHSNLLPWQMVCRQTGAALKFMECEMDGALDLNKVEALITPKTKIVACTQVSNVLGRVNPIREIAELAHRGGAVMVVDGAQSTPHIPVDVQAL
;
A
#
# COMPACT_ATOMS: atom_id res chain seq x y z
N MET A 1 29.67 -5.56 18.04
CA MET A 1 28.44 -5.07 18.65
C MET A 1 27.49 -4.77 17.51
N ALA A 2 26.24 -5.22 17.58
CA ALA A 2 25.28 -4.87 16.53
C ALA A 2 25.11 -3.34 16.54
N HIS A 3 25.18 -2.71 15.37
CA HIS A 3 24.92 -1.28 15.22
C HIS A 3 23.49 -1.00 15.71
N GLY A 4 23.38 -0.15 16.73
CA GLY A 4 22.08 0.23 17.26
C GLY A 4 21.47 1.30 16.36
N TYR A 5 20.49 0.97 15.57
CA TYR A 5 19.81 1.89 14.64
C TYR A 5 19.20 3.13 15.34
N ARG A 6 19.08 3.13 16.68
CA ARG A 6 18.53 4.26 17.42
C ARG A 6 19.26 5.57 17.14
N GLU A 7 20.59 5.50 16.98
CA GLU A 7 21.44 6.67 16.74
C GLU A 7 21.14 7.36 15.39
N ASP A 8 20.59 6.61 14.44
CA ASP A 8 20.20 7.13 13.13
C ASP A 8 18.95 8.02 13.20
N PHE A 9 18.20 7.97 14.31
CA PHE A 9 16.94 8.70 14.49
C PHE A 9 17.12 9.85 15.50
N PRO A 10 17.26 11.10 15.03
CA PRO A 10 17.56 12.25 15.92
C PRO A 10 16.56 12.43 17.05
N LEU A 11 15.26 12.25 16.79
CA LEU A 11 14.23 12.37 17.81
C LEU A 11 14.40 11.31 18.91
N LEU A 12 14.63 10.06 18.52
CA LEU A 12 14.77 8.96 19.49
C LEU A 12 16.08 9.05 20.25
N ASN A 13 17.14 9.54 19.62
CA ASN A 13 18.44 9.70 20.25
C ASN A 13 18.44 10.79 21.32
N SER A 14 17.58 11.81 21.18
CA SER A 14 17.43 12.90 22.15
C SER A 14 16.51 12.61 23.34
N LEU A 15 15.82 11.46 23.33
CA LEU A 15 14.80 11.09 24.33
C LEU A 15 15.11 9.74 24.96
N ASP A 16 14.86 9.61 26.26
CA ASP A 16 14.93 8.32 26.97
C ASP A 16 13.55 7.65 27.01
N ILE A 17 13.10 7.18 25.84
CA ILE A 17 11.81 6.51 25.67
C ILE A 17 11.94 5.23 24.83
N ALA A 18 11.07 4.26 25.06
CA ALA A 18 10.79 3.17 24.11
C ALA A 18 9.62 3.60 23.22
N TYR A 19 9.91 3.91 21.95
CA TYR A 19 8.89 4.30 20.97
C TYR A 19 8.30 3.05 20.31
N LEU A 20 7.04 2.74 20.59
CA LEU A 20 6.36 1.52 20.14
C LEU A 20 5.16 1.80 19.19
N ASP A 21 5.03 3.04 18.69
CA ASP A 21 3.90 3.47 17.87
C ASP A 21 4.27 3.71 16.40
N SER A 22 5.23 2.94 15.89
CA SER A 22 5.69 3.06 14.47
C SER A 22 4.61 2.66 13.46
N ALA A 23 3.61 1.87 13.87
CA ALA A 23 2.48 1.53 13.02
C ALA A 23 1.60 2.76 12.68
N ALA A 24 1.51 3.72 13.61
CA ALA A 24 0.80 4.98 13.38
C ALA A 24 1.72 6.04 12.75
N THR A 25 2.95 6.19 13.26
CA THR A 25 3.91 7.19 12.78
C THR A 25 5.34 6.67 12.88
N ALA A 26 5.94 6.32 11.76
CA ALA A 26 7.35 5.96 11.71
C ALA A 26 8.24 7.21 11.89
N GLN A 27 9.27 7.09 12.75
CA GLN A 27 10.27 8.14 12.89
C GLN A 27 11.16 8.23 11.65
N ARG A 28 11.70 9.42 11.38
CA ARG A 28 12.55 9.68 10.22
C ARG A 28 14.02 9.60 10.61
N PRO A 29 14.82 8.76 9.92
CA PRO A 29 16.25 8.75 10.14
C PRO A 29 16.90 10.01 9.58
N GLN A 30 18.08 10.37 10.09
CA GLN A 30 18.80 11.57 9.69
C GLN A 30 19.06 11.63 8.18
N CYS A 31 19.39 10.49 7.55
CA CYS A 31 19.63 10.43 6.11
C CYS A 31 18.42 10.87 5.25
N VAL A 32 17.18 10.59 5.73
CA VAL A 32 15.96 11.04 5.05
C VAL A 32 15.77 12.54 5.21
N LEU A 33 15.99 13.08 6.42
CA LEU A 33 15.92 14.52 6.68
C LEU A 33 16.95 15.29 5.86
N ASP A 34 18.17 14.78 5.76
CA ASP A 34 19.26 15.39 4.98
C ASP A 34 18.96 15.35 3.48
N ALA A 35 18.43 14.24 2.95
CA ALA A 35 18.08 14.12 1.55
C ALA A 35 16.96 15.10 1.14
N GLU A 36 15.94 15.27 2.01
CA GLU A 36 14.87 16.24 1.80
C GLU A 36 15.43 17.68 1.81
N ALA A 37 16.23 18.01 2.82
CA ALA A 37 16.85 19.33 2.95
C ALA A 37 17.79 19.64 1.76
N GLU A 38 18.58 18.66 1.32
CA GLU A 38 19.49 18.80 0.17
C GLU A 38 18.72 19.02 -1.13
N PHE A 39 17.63 18.30 -1.36
CA PHE A 39 16.77 18.51 -2.53
C PHE A 39 16.26 19.95 -2.59
N TYR A 40 15.71 20.47 -1.49
CA TYR A 40 15.19 21.83 -1.45
C TYR A 40 16.28 22.89 -1.63
N LYS A 41 17.49 22.65 -1.15
CA LYS A 41 18.62 23.59 -1.27
C LYS A 41 19.24 23.62 -2.67
N THR A 42 19.23 22.47 -3.40
CA THR A 42 20.08 22.31 -4.60
C THR A 42 19.33 21.94 -5.87
N ARG A 43 18.12 21.36 -5.79
CA ARG A 43 17.40 20.77 -6.94
C ARG A 43 15.92 21.17 -7.01
N ASN A 44 15.44 22.04 -6.13
CA ASN A 44 14.01 22.40 -6.07
C ASN A 44 13.58 23.19 -7.32
N ALA A 45 13.01 22.49 -8.29
CA ALA A 45 12.44 23.04 -9.51
C ALA A 45 11.23 22.19 -9.95
N ASN A 46 10.46 22.71 -10.93
CA ASN A 46 9.36 21.97 -11.52
C ASN A 46 9.89 20.81 -12.36
N PRO A 47 9.66 19.53 -11.95
CA PRO A 47 10.09 18.37 -12.72
C PRO A 47 9.25 18.19 -14.00
N LEU A 48 9.79 17.43 -14.98
CA LEU A 48 9.12 16.92 -16.19
C LEU A 48 8.78 17.94 -17.27
N ARG A 49 8.90 19.25 -17.04
CA ARG A 49 8.45 20.28 -18.01
C ARG A 49 9.50 21.31 -18.41
N GLY A 50 10.61 21.39 -17.73
CA GLY A 50 11.66 22.38 -18.02
C GLY A 50 12.85 21.76 -18.73
N LEU A 51 13.48 22.54 -19.63
CA LEU A 51 14.72 22.14 -20.33
C LEU A 51 15.97 22.79 -19.72
N TYR A 52 15.82 23.60 -18.68
CA TYR A 52 16.97 24.23 -18.00
C TYR A 52 17.57 23.26 -16.94
N PRO A 53 18.87 23.41 -16.62
CA PRO A 53 19.61 22.41 -15.83
C PRO A 53 18.95 22.04 -14.50
N LEU A 54 18.37 23.00 -13.78
CA LEU A 54 17.75 22.73 -12.49
C LEU A 54 16.46 21.88 -12.61
N SER A 55 15.65 22.10 -13.65
CA SER A 55 14.46 21.30 -13.92
C SER A 55 14.83 19.86 -14.35
N VAL A 56 15.91 19.71 -15.12
CA VAL A 56 16.43 18.37 -15.46
C VAL A 56 16.88 17.66 -14.20
N ALA A 57 17.69 18.31 -13.34
CA ALA A 57 18.16 17.71 -12.09
C ALA A 57 17.01 17.32 -11.14
N ALA A 58 15.92 18.11 -11.09
CA ALA A 58 14.72 17.77 -10.33
C ALA A 58 13.98 16.56 -10.93
N THR A 59 13.92 16.48 -12.27
CA THR A 59 13.32 15.34 -12.98
C THR A 59 14.12 14.07 -12.74
N ASP A 60 15.44 14.13 -12.87
CA ASP A 60 16.31 12.97 -12.65
C ASP A 60 16.14 12.44 -11.22
N ALA A 61 16.17 13.32 -10.21
CA ALA A 61 15.98 12.94 -8.82
C ALA A 61 14.60 12.27 -8.57
N TYR A 62 13.55 12.71 -9.25
CA TYR A 62 12.21 12.13 -9.14
C TYR A 62 12.14 10.75 -9.79
N GLU A 63 12.72 10.57 -10.97
CA GLU A 63 12.73 9.29 -11.68
C GLU A 63 13.70 8.27 -11.03
N ASP A 64 14.83 8.72 -10.48
CA ASP A 64 15.73 7.88 -9.67
C ASP A 64 15.02 7.33 -8.43
N ALA A 65 14.23 8.17 -7.75
CA ALA A 65 13.41 7.71 -6.62
C ALA A 65 12.36 6.68 -7.05
N ARG A 66 11.75 6.86 -8.24
CA ARG A 66 10.79 5.90 -8.80
C ARG A 66 11.45 4.56 -9.11
N GLU A 67 12.64 4.58 -9.70
CA GLU A 67 13.40 3.37 -9.98
C GLU A 67 13.84 2.67 -8.67
N ALA A 68 14.25 3.40 -7.65
CA ALA A 68 14.57 2.84 -6.34
C ALA A 68 13.37 2.11 -5.72
N VAL A 69 12.17 2.69 -5.79
CA VAL A 69 10.93 2.05 -5.31
C VAL A 69 10.57 0.83 -6.17
N ARG A 70 10.70 0.93 -7.50
CA ARG A 70 10.51 -0.21 -8.41
C ARG A 70 11.39 -1.39 -8.02
N ALA A 71 12.68 -1.14 -7.81
CA ALA A 71 13.64 -2.17 -7.43
C ALA A 71 13.35 -2.74 -6.02
N PHE A 72 12.98 -1.87 -5.06
CA PHE A 72 12.66 -2.27 -3.69
C PHE A 72 11.46 -3.22 -3.62
N LEU A 73 10.44 -2.99 -4.45
CA LEU A 73 9.23 -3.82 -4.52
C LEU A 73 9.33 -4.96 -5.54
N ASN A 74 10.43 -5.05 -6.29
CA ASN A 74 10.57 -5.93 -7.44
C ASN A 74 9.43 -5.77 -8.47
N ALA A 75 8.98 -4.53 -8.72
CA ALA A 75 8.00 -4.27 -9.76
C ALA A 75 8.62 -4.43 -11.17
N GLY A 76 7.83 -4.85 -12.14
CA GLY A 76 8.29 -5.14 -13.50
C GLY A 76 8.72 -3.89 -14.28
N SER A 77 8.14 -2.72 -13.96
CA SER A 77 8.41 -1.47 -14.66
C SER A 77 8.19 -0.26 -13.75
N THR A 78 8.94 0.83 -13.98
CA THR A 78 8.70 2.14 -13.33
C THR A 78 7.30 2.69 -13.59
N ARG A 79 6.65 2.28 -14.68
CA ARG A 79 5.26 2.65 -15.00
C ARG A 79 4.23 2.09 -14.01
N GLU A 80 4.61 1.07 -13.24
CA GLU A 80 3.78 0.45 -12.20
C GLU A 80 3.88 1.22 -10.88
N ILE A 81 4.80 2.19 -10.77
CA ILE A 81 4.99 2.99 -9.56
C ILE A 81 4.28 4.34 -9.72
N ILE A 82 3.30 4.57 -8.86
CA ILE A 82 2.56 5.84 -8.79
C ILE A 82 2.75 6.41 -7.38
N PHE A 83 3.36 7.59 -7.28
CA PHE A 83 3.50 8.28 -6.01
C PHE A 83 2.20 8.97 -5.62
N THR A 84 1.78 8.74 -4.39
CA THR A 84 0.66 9.39 -3.73
C THR A 84 1.11 9.93 -2.37
N ARG A 85 0.32 10.78 -1.74
CA ARG A 85 0.67 11.35 -0.43
C ARG A 85 0.69 10.31 0.70
N ASN A 86 -0.11 9.26 0.56
CA ASN A 86 -0.22 8.17 1.53
C ASN A 86 -1.04 7.02 0.94
N THR A 87 -1.12 5.90 1.66
CA THR A 87 -1.90 4.71 1.27
C THR A 87 -3.39 5.02 1.12
N THR A 88 -3.95 5.89 1.96
CA THR A 88 -5.36 6.30 1.85
C THR A 88 -5.65 6.93 0.48
N GLU A 89 -4.79 7.83 0.00
CA GLU A 89 -4.93 8.40 -1.34
C GLU A 89 -4.76 7.33 -2.43
N GLY A 90 -3.78 6.43 -2.31
CA GLY A 90 -3.57 5.34 -3.26
C GLY A 90 -4.78 4.44 -3.40
N LEU A 91 -5.36 3.97 -2.28
CA LEU A 91 -6.55 3.12 -2.28
C LEU A 91 -7.78 3.85 -2.81
N ASN A 92 -7.97 5.13 -2.47
CA ASN A 92 -9.02 5.95 -3.06
C ASN A 92 -8.82 6.14 -4.57
N LEU A 93 -7.59 6.35 -5.03
CA LEU A 93 -7.28 6.46 -6.46
C LEU A 93 -7.71 5.18 -7.21
N VAL A 94 -7.40 4.00 -6.68
CA VAL A 94 -7.84 2.73 -7.26
C VAL A 94 -9.36 2.61 -7.24
N ALA A 95 -10.02 2.97 -6.14
CA ALA A 95 -11.47 2.93 -6.03
C ALA A 95 -12.17 3.85 -7.03
N TYR A 96 -11.71 5.11 -7.17
CA TYR A 96 -12.28 6.08 -8.11
C TYR A 96 -11.97 5.77 -9.57
N SER A 97 -10.76 5.30 -9.88
CA SER A 97 -10.36 5.01 -11.25
C SER A 97 -10.85 3.63 -11.70
N TYR A 98 -10.39 2.56 -11.06
CA TYR A 98 -10.73 1.19 -11.42
C TYR A 98 -12.11 0.78 -10.91
N GLY A 99 -12.37 1.02 -9.60
CA GLY A 99 -13.60 0.58 -8.96
C GLY A 99 -14.85 1.12 -9.66
N LEU A 100 -14.98 2.43 -9.81
CA LEU A 100 -16.17 3.04 -10.44
C LEU A 100 -16.31 2.72 -11.94
N SER A 101 -15.21 2.38 -12.63
CA SER A 101 -15.28 2.07 -14.06
C SER A 101 -15.56 0.59 -14.37
N HIS A 102 -15.25 -0.32 -13.44
CA HIS A 102 -15.36 -1.77 -13.69
C HIS A 102 -16.43 -2.47 -12.84
N VAL A 103 -16.87 -1.87 -11.75
CA VAL A 103 -17.91 -2.44 -10.86
C VAL A 103 -19.27 -1.86 -11.22
N LYS A 104 -20.28 -2.72 -11.35
CA LYS A 104 -21.65 -2.38 -11.76
C LYS A 104 -22.68 -2.90 -10.74
N ALA A 105 -23.92 -2.51 -10.92
CA ALA A 105 -25.04 -3.01 -10.10
C ALA A 105 -25.14 -4.55 -10.17
N GLY A 106 -25.20 -5.17 -9.00
CA GLY A 106 -25.25 -6.62 -8.84
C GLY A 106 -23.88 -7.31 -8.81
N ASP A 107 -22.79 -6.59 -9.04
CA ASP A 107 -21.43 -7.08 -8.78
C ASP A 107 -21.12 -7.11 -7.27
N GLU A 108 -19.99 -7.69 -6.91
CA GLU A 108 -19.57 -7.86 -5.52
C GLU A 108 -18.13 -7.39 -5.33
N ILE A 109 -17.88 -6.72 -4.20
CA ILE A 109 -16.53 -6.41 -3.71
C ILE A 109 -16.36 -7.19 -2.39
N LEU A 110 -15.27 -7.94 -2.26
CA LEU A 110 -14.95 -8.74 -1.09
C LEU A 110 -13.77 -8.09 -0.35
N VAL A 111 -13.95 -7.77 0.94
CA VAL A 111 -12.91 -7.16 1.79
C VAL A 111 -12.71 -7.97 3.06
N SER A 112 -11.53 -7.92 3.68
CA SER A 112 -11.38 -8.56 4.99
C SER A 112 -12.02 -7.71 6.09
N ILE A 113 -12.44 -8.35 7.18
CA ILE A 113 -13.01 -7.63 8.34
C ILE A 113 -11.94 -6.86 9.11
N MET A 114 -10.66 -7.16 8.90
CA MET A 114 -9.54 -6.54 9.61
C MET A 114 -8.95 -5.31 8.90
N GLU A 115 -9.61 -4.81 7.85
CA GLU A 115 -9.10 -3.70 7.06
C GLU A 115 -9.03 -2.39 7.88
N HIS A 116 -7.97 -1.63 7.65
CA HIS A 116 -7.96 -0.22 8.03
C HIS A 116 -9.06 0.54 7.26
N HIS A 117 -9.61 1.59 7.85
CA HIS A 117 -10.65 2.42 7.19
C HIS A 117 -10.27 2.86 5.78
N SER A 118 -8.99 3.10 5.51
CA SER A 118 -8.49 3.48 4.18
C SER A 118 -8.71 2.40 3.10
N ASN A 119 -8.80 1.12 3.49
CA ASN A 119 -9.10 0.01 2.59
C ASN A 119 -10.51 -0.58 2.78
N LEU A 120 -11.38 0.12 3.48
CA LEU A 120 -12.79 -0.24 3.66
C LEU A 120 -13.73 0.83 3.07
N LEU A 121 -13.56 2.09 3.49
CA LEU A 121 -14.50 3.16 3.12
C LEU A 121 -14.55 3.45 1.61
N PRO A 122 -13.44 3.40 0.85
CA PRO A 122 -13.50 3.57 -0.60
C PRO A 122 -14.36 2.51 -1.29
N TRP A 123 -14.31 1.25 -0.84
CA TRP A 123 -15.13 0.18 -1.39
C TRP A 123 -16.61 0.32 -1.02
N GLN A 124 -16.92 0.79 0.19
CA GLN A 124 -18.30 1.16 0.55
C GLN A 124 -18.84 2.26 -0.36
N MET A 125 -18.00 3.26 -0.68
CA MET A 125 -18.38 4.35 -1.59
C MET A 125 -18.67 3.80 -3.00
N VAL A 126 -17.76 2.94 -3.54
CA VAL A 126 -17.98 2.29 -4.85
C VAL A 126 -19.29 1.52 -4.85
N CYS A 127 -19.55 0.68 -3.85
CA CYS A 127 -20.78 -0.10 -3.76
C CYS A 127 -22.03 0.79 -3.71
N ARG A 128 -22.01 1.89 -2.94
CA ARG A 128 -23.14 2.85 -2.88
C ARG A 128 -23.42 3.51 -4.22
N GLN A 129 -22.38 3.86 -4.97
CA GLN A 129 -22.52 4.56 -6.26
C GLN A 129 -22.92 3.63 -7.40
N THR A 130 -22.44 2.38 -7.38
CA THR A 130 -22.65 1.42 -8.47
C THR A 130 -23.85 0.51 -8.26
N GLY A 131 -24.32 0.34 -7.02
CA GLY A 131 -25.32 -0.67 -6.65
C GLY A 131 -24.73 -2.07 -6.47
N ALA A 132 -23.41 -2.19 -6.33
CA ALA A 132 -22.73 -3.44 -6.00
C ALA A 132 -22.88 -3.79 -4.50
N ALA A 133 -22.65 -5.06 -4.16
CA ALA A 133 -22.67 -5.56 -2.79
C ALA A 133 -21.26 -5.59 -2.19
N LEU A 134 -21.10 -5.11 -0.96
CA LEU A 134 -19.88 -5.31 -0.18
C LEU A 134 -20.02 -6.57 0.67
N LYS A 135 -19.06 -7.49 0.56
CA LYS A 135 -18.97 -8.73 1.35
C LYS A 135 -17.73 -8.73 2.20
N PHE A 136 -17.73 -9.51 3.27
CA PHE A 136 -16.63 -9.56 4.22
C PHE A 136 -16.05 -10.97 4.35
N MET A 137 -14.72 -11.07 4.31
CA MET A 137 -13.96 -12.22 4.76
C MET A 137 -13.80 -12.12 6.27
N GLU A 138 -14.47 -13.00 7.01
CA GLU A 138 -14.31 -13.09 8.46
C GLU A 138 -13.00 -13.78 8.82
N CYS A 139 -12.38 -13.38 9.92
CA CYS A 139 -11.20 -14.04 10.47
C CYS A 139 -11.55 -14.89 11.70
N GLU A 140 -10.71 -15.86 11.98
CA GLU A 140 -10.76 -16.67 13.20
C GLU A 140 -10.33 -15.83 14.42
N MET A 141 -10.47 -16.38 15.63
CA MET A 141 -10.12 -15.67 16.87
C MET A 141 -8.64 -15.28 16.96
N ASP A 142 -7.76 -15.97 16.25
CA ASP A 142 -6.34 -15.64 16.14
C ASP A 142 -6.01 -14.70 14.97
N GLY A 143 -7.02 -14.20 14.27
CA GLY A 143 -6.90 -13.32 13.11
C GLY A 143 -6.61 -14.06 11.79
N ALA A 144 -6.60 -15.41 11.75
CA ALA A 144 -6.37 -16.14 10.51
C ALA A 144 -7.58 -16.05 9.56
N LEU A 145 -7.30 -15.93 8.26
CA LEU A 145 -8.28 -16.09 7.20
C LEU A 145 -8.30 -17.57 6.75
N ASP A 146 -9.46 -18.23 6.86
CA ASP A 146 -9.66 -19.57 6.32
C ASP A 146 -9.84 -19.49 4.80
N LEU A 147 -8.85 -20.00 4.04
CA LEU A 147 -8.86 -19.95 2.58
C LEU A 147 -10.04 -20.69 1.94
N ASN A 148 -10.56 -21.75 2.58
CA ASN A 148 -11.76 -22.44 2.07
C ASN A 148 -13.00 -21.55 2.19
N LYS A 149 -13.12 -20.79 3.30
CA LYS A 149 -14.19 -19.79 3.46
C LYS A 149 -14.04 -18.64 2.49
N VAL A 150 -12.79 -18.15 2.27
CA VAL A 150 -12.51 -17.11 1.29
C VAL A 150 -12.91 -17.58 -0.11
N GLU A 151 -12.52 -18.78 -0.54
CA GLU A 151 -12.87 -19.33 -1.84
C GLU A 151 -14.40 -19.43 -2.03
N ALA A 152 -15.12 -19.88 -1.00
CA ALA A 152 -16.59 -19.98 -1.04
C ALA A 152 -17.31 -18.62 -1.17
N LEU A 153 -16.67 -17.52 -0.76
CA LEU A 153 -17.20 -16.16 -0.89
C LEU A 153 -17.00 -15.56 -2.28
N ILE A 154 -16.01 -16.06 -3.04
CA ILE A 154 -15.70 -15.57 -4.40
C ILE A 154 -16.71 -16.19 -5.37
N THR A 155 -17.43 -15.34 -6.08
CA THR A 155 -18.45 -15.74 -7.07
C THR A 155 -18.12 -15.13 -8.43
N PRO A 156 -18.77 -15.53 -9.53
CA PRO A 156 -18.62 -14.86 -10.84
C PRO A 156 -18.97 -13.36 -10.83
N LYS A 157 -19.68 -12.90 -9.78
CA LYS A 157 -20.01 -11.49 -9.57
C LYS A 157 -18.91 -10.72 -8.84
N THR A 158 -17.98 -11.40 -8.18
CA THR A 158 -16.87 -10.76 -7.48
C THR A 158 -15.94 -10.10 -8.50
N LYS A 159 -15.72 -8.79 -8.38
CA LYS A 159 -14.86 -8.00 -9.26
C LYS A 159 -13.57 -7.54 -8.59
N ILE A 160 -13.64 -7.33 -7.28
CA ILE A 160 -12.50 -6.87 -6.49
C ILE A 160 -12.46 -7.69 -5.20
N VAL A 161 -11.25 -8.16 -4.85
CA VAL A 161 -10.93 -8.68 -3.52
C VAL A 161 -9.88 -7.74 -2.93
N ALA A 162 -10.16 -7.15 -1.77
CA ALA A 162 -9.24 -6.24 -1.10
C ALA A 162 -8.85 -6.80 0.28
N CYS A 163 -7.55 -6.86 0.56
CA CYS A 163 -7.03 -7.39 1.81
C CYS A 163 -5.74 -6.70 2.23
N THR A 164 -5.61 -6.39 3.51
CA THR A 164 -4.33 -5.95 4.08
C THR A 164 -3.35 -7.11 4.14
N GLN A 165 -2.09 -6.87 3.75
CA GLN A 165 -1.06 -7.91 3.84
C GLN A 165 -0.61 -8.13 5.29
N VAL A 166 -0.49 -7.05 6.07
CA VAL A 166 -0.21 -7.10 7.51
C VAL A 166 -1.19 -6.20 8.24
N SER A 167 -1.96 -6.76 9.16
CA SER A 167 -2.92 -5.98 9.94
C SER A 167 -2.21 -4.98 10.86
N ASN A 168 -2.61 -3.73 10.81
CA ASN A 168 -2.11 -2.67 11.70
C ASN A 168 -2.52 -2.86 13.17
N VAL A 169 -3.57 -3.64 13.43
CA VAL A 169 -4.08 -3.91 14.79
C VAL A 169 -3.57 -5.25 15.32
N LEU A 170 -3.70 -6.31 14.51
CA LEU A 170 -3.39 -7.68 14.93
C LEU A 170 -1.91 -8.06 14.70
N GLY A 171 -1.19 -7.34 13.82
CA GLY A 171 0.15 -7.74 13.37
C GLY A 171 0.15 -9.06 12.57
N ARG A 172 -1.02 -9.58 12.20
CA ARG A 172 -1.17 -10.81 11.43
C ARG A 172 -0.74 -10.60 9.99
N VAL A 173 0.11 -11.48 9.49
CA VAL A 173 0.48 -11.56 8.07
C VAL A 173 -0.54 -12.45 7.36
N ASN A 174 -1.25 -11.91 6.39
CA ASN A 174 -2.26 -12.61 5.61
C ASN A 174 -1.64 -13.33 4.40
N PRO A 175 -2.20 -14.47 3.98
CA PRO A 175 -1.74 -15.27 2.85
C PRO A 175 -2.18 -14.62 1.51
N ILE A 176 -1.55 -13.46 1.19
CA ILE A 176 -1.97 -12.62 0.06
C ILE A 176 -1.84 -13.35 -1.29
N ARG A 177 -0.78 -14.12 -1.47
CA ARG A 177 -0.57 -14.88 -2.71
C ARG A 177 -1.72 -15.84 -2.97
N GLU A 178 -2.05 -16.65 -1.97
CA GLU A 178 -3.12 -17.64 -2.07
C GLU A 178 -4.49 -16.96 -2.28
N ILE A 179 -4.74 -15.84 -1.61
CA ILE A 179 -5.98 -15.05 -1.81
C ILE A 179 -6.01 -14.45 -3.22
N ALA A 180 -4.90 -13.96 -3.72
CA ALA A 180 -4.79 -13.42 -5.09
C ALA A 180 -5.05 -14.51 -6.13
N GLU A 181 -4.49 -15.72 -5.94
CA GLU A 181 -4.75 -16.86 -6.82
C GLU A 181 -6.24 -17.24 -6.84
N LEU A 182 -6.91 -17.24 -5.67
CA LEU A 182 -8.35 -17.45 -5.56
C LEU A 182 -9.15 -16.36 -6.30
N ALA A 183 -8.80 -15.09 -6.07
CA ALA A 183 -9.44 -13.94 -6.73
C ALA A 183 -9.32 -14.02 -8.25
N HIS A 184 -8.11 -14.25 -8.75
CA HIS A 184 -7.83 -14.32 -10.19
C HIS A 184 -8.54 -15.50 -10.86
N ARG A 185 -8.60 -16.68 -10.21
CA ARG A 185 -9.41 -17.82 -10.72
C ARG A 185 -10.90 -17.48 -10.81
N GLY A 186 -11.41 -16.64 -9.90
CA GLY A 186 -12.78 -16.13 -9.92
C GLY A 186 -13.02 -15.00 -10.91
N GLY A 187 -11.98 -14.51 -11.59
CA GLY A 187 -12.04 -13.36 -12.53
C GLY A 187 -12.06 -12.00 -11.83
N ALA A 188 -11.73 -11.93 -10.53
CA ALA A 188 -11.60 -10.70 -9.78
C ALA A 188 -10.16 -10.19 -9.78
N VAL A 189 -9.97 -8.89 -9.59
CA VAL A 189 -8.65 -8.31 -9.29
C VAL A 189 -8.40 -8.32 -7.78
N MET A 190 -7.12 -8.47 -7.41
CA MET A 190 -6.68 -8.35 -6.02
C MET A 190 -6.13 -6.95 -5.76
N VAL A 191 -6.58 -6.32 -4.68
CA VAL A 191 -6.05 -5.05 -4.15
C VAL A 191 -5.45 -5.30 -2.78
N VAL A 192 -4.16 -5.03 -2.63
CA VAL A 192 -3.42 -5.28 -1.38
C VAL A 192 -3.08 -3.97 -0.70
N ASP A 193 -3.51 -3.82 0.55
CA ASP A 193 -3.01 -2.77 1.43
C ASP A 193 -1.67 -3.22 2.03
N GLY A 194 -0.58 -2.63 1.52
CA GLY A 194 0.79 -2.90 1.96
C GLY A 194 1.33 -1.91 2.99
N ALA A 195 0.49 -1.07 3.61
CA ALA A 195 0.94 0.00 4.51
C ALA A 195 1.81 -0.51 5.66
N GLN A 196 1.49 -1.68 6.22
CA GLN A 196 2.24 -2.28 7.31
C GLN A 196 3.24 -3.36 6.84
N SER A 197 3.05 -3.96 5.68
CA SER A 197 3.98 -4.97 5.18
C SER A 197 5.25 -4.35 4.59
N THR A 198 5.08 -3.37 3.71
CA THR A 198 6.20 -2.76 2.96
C THR A 198 7.34 -2.23 3.86
N PRO A 199 7.08 -1.57 5.01
CA PRO A 199 8.15 -1.11 5.89
C PRO A 199 8.71 -2.21 6.82
N HIS A 200 8.07 -3.36 6.97
CA HIS A 200 8.40 -4.33 8.01
C HIS A 200 8.88 -5.69 7.49
N ILE A 201 8.46 -6.10 6.31
CA ILE A 201 8.85 -7.37 5.70
C ILE A 201 9.24 -7.16 4.22
N PRO A 202 10.12 -8.00 3.66
CA PRO A 202 10.39 -7.97 2.23
C PRO A 202 9.12 -8.24 1.43
N VAL A 203 8.85 -7.39 0.43
CA VAL A 203 7.69 -7.53 -0.47
C VAL A 203 8.20 -7.67 -1.89
N ASP A 204 7.81 -8.75 -2.56
CA ASP A 204 8.05 -9.01 -3.98
C ASP A 204 6.71 -9.06 -4.70
N VAL A 205 6.36 -7.97 -5.40
CA VAL A 205 5.05 -7.86 -6.04
C VAL A 205 4.87 -8.77 -7.25
N GLN A 206 5.97 -9.32 -7.80
CA GLN A 206 5.88 -10.30 -8.88
C GLN A 206 5.70 -11.74 -8.38
N ALA A 207 6.00 -11.98 -7.11
CA ALA A 207 5.85 -13.30 -6.47
C ALA A 207 4.51 -13.45 -5.72
N LEU A 208 3.77 -12.36 -5.53
CA LEU A 208 2.49 -12.32 -4.80
C LEU A 208 1.25 -12.66 -5.66
#